data_7f5769174d559330abac1faa25604f9c
#
_entry.id   7f5769174d559330abac1faa25604f9c
#
_cell.length_a   1.000
_cell.length_b   1.000
_cell.length_c   1.000
_cell.angle_alpha   90.00
_cell.angle_beta   90.00
_cell.angle_gamma   90.00
#
_symmetry.space_group_name_H-M   'P 1'
#
loop_
_entity.id
_entity.type
_entity.pdbx_description
1 polymer ?
#
loop_
_entity_poly.entity_id
_entity_poly.type
_entity_poly.pdbx_seq_one_letter_code
_entity_poly.pdbx_strand_id
1 'polypeptide(L)' 'MNKKAIIVIDLVEESAEKPNEQIEKEILEELSKHPPTIPWLKKVEKVTVTEE' A
#
# COMPACT_ATOMS: atom_id res chain seq x y z
N MET A 1 -6.38 -23.90 0.86
CA MET A 1 -6.76 -22.72 0.09
C MET A 1 -6.18 -21.47 0.70
N ASN A 2 -5.62 -20.62 -0.13
CA ASN A 2 -5.00 -19.39 0.34
C ASN A 2 -5.92 -18.22 0.11
N LYS A 3 -5.87 -17.26 1.01
CA LYS A 3 -6.59 -16.01 0.84
C LYS A 3 -5.61 -14.88 0.58
N LYS A 4 -6.01 -13.96 -0.26
CA LYS A 4 -5.21 -12.76 -0.55
C LYS A 4 -6.07 -11.53 -0.35
N ALA A 5 -5.46 -10.48 0.16
CA ALA A 5 -6.13 -9.20 0.33
C ALA A 5 -5.59 -8.20 -0.68
N ILE A 6 -6.50 -7.50 -1.32
CA ILE A 6 -6.16 -6.40 -2.21
C ILE A 6 -6.67 -5.13 -1.56
N ILE A 7 -5.78 -4.22 -1.31
CA ILE A 7 -6.10 -2.98 -0.60
C ILE A 7 -5.85 -1.80 -1.52
N VAL A 8 -6.89 -1.01 -1.74
CA VAL A 8 -6.78 0.21 -2.54
C VAL A 8 -6.77 1.40 -1.59
N ILE A 9 -5.74 2.19 -1.69
CA ILE A 9 -5.56 3.36 -0.82
C ILE A 9 -5.32 4.60 -1.65
N ASP A 10 -5.72 5.73 -1.10
CA ASP A 10 -5.36 7.02 -1.68
C ASP A 10 -4.10 7.51 -0.99
N LEU A 11 -3.21 8.10 -1.78
CA LEU A 11 -1.97 8.64 -1.27
C LEU A 11 -2.09 10.16 -1.14
N VAL A 12 -1.27 10.73 -0.26
CA VAL A 12 -1.25 12.18 -0.07
C VAL A 12 -0.73 12.88 -1.33
N GLU A 13 -1.08 14.14 -1.50
CA GLU A 13 -0.72 14.89 -2.71
C GLU A 13 0.78 14.97 -2.94
N GLU A 14 1.55 15.05 -1.88
CA GLU A 14 3.00 15.15 -1.98
C GLU A 14 3.62 13.95 -2.71
N SER A 15 2.92 12.82 -2.73
CA SER A 15 3.40 11.64 -3.44
C SER A 15 3.48 11.85 -4.95
N ALA A 16 2.73 12.83 -5.49
CA ALA A 16 2.73 13.10 -6.92
C ALA A 16 4.09 13.55 -7.43
N GLU A 17 4.96 14.05 -6.56
CA GLU A 17 6.29 14.50 -6.93
C GLU A 17 7.30 13.36 -7.03
N LYS A 18 6.91 12.16 -6.63
CA LYS A 18 7.78 11.00 -6.64
C LYS A 18 7.44 10.06 -7.79
N PRO A 19 8.42 9.37 -8.38
CA PRO A 19 8.12 8.35 -9.38
C PRO A 19 7.31 7.21 -8.77
N ASN A 20 6.40 6.66 -9.56
CA ASN A 20 5.56 5.55 -9.09
C ASN A 20 6.39 4.39 -8.56
N GLU A 21 7.47 4.05 -9.25
CA GLU A 21 8.31 2.93 -8.88
C GLU A 21 8.95 3.11 -7.51
N GLN A 22 9.33 4.34 -7.19
CA GLN A 22 9.91 4.63 -5.89
C GLN A 22 8.88 4.49 -4.79
N ILE A 23 7.66 4.98 -5.01
CA ILE A 23 6.58 4.86 -4.04
C ILE A 23 6.23 3.40 -3.80
N GLU A 24 6.14 2.62 -4.86
CA GLU A 24 5.86 1.19 -4.77
C GLU A 24 6.90 0.48 -3.90
N LYS A 25 8.15 0.79 -4.12
CA LYS A 25 9.24 0.19 -3.36
C LYS A 25 9.19 0.59 -1.88
N GLU A 26 8.95 1.85 -1.60
CA GLU A 26 8.87 2.33 -0.23
C GLU A 26 7.72 1.67 0.53
N ILE A 27 6.57 1.57 -0.12
CA ILE A 27 5.41 0.92 0.50
C ILE A 27 5.71 -0.55 0.81
N LEU A 28 6.28 -1.26 -0.16
CA LEU A 28 6.60 -2.67 0.03
C LEU A 28 7.59 -2.87 1.17
N GLU A 29 8.62 -2.04 1.24
CA GLU A 29 9.63 -2.14 2.29
C GLU A 29 9.03 -1.86 3.67
N GLU A 30 8.22 -0.81 3.79
CA GLU A 30 7.63 -0.46 5.08
C GLU A 30 6.61 -1.48 5.56
N LEU A 31 5.87 -2.09 4.65
CA LEU A 31 4.92 -3.13 5.00
C LEU A 31 5.60 -4.39 5.51
N SER A 32 6.86 -4.59 5.16
CA SER A 32 7.63 -5.76 5.60
C SER A 32 8.22 -5.60 6.99
N LYS A 33 8.11 -4.43 7.58
CA LYS A 33 8.63 -4.16 8.91
C LYS A 33 7.63 -4.54 10.00
N HIS A 34 8.09 -4.54 11.24
CA HIS A 34 7.26 -4.83 12.40
C HIS A 34 7.34 -3.68 13.40
N PRO A 35 6.26 -2.92 13.60
CA PRO A 35 4.95 -3.07 12.94
C PRO A 35 5.00 -2.56 11.50
N PRO A 36 4.16 -3.11 10.62
CA PRO A 36 4.10 -2.63 9.25
C PRO A 36 3.46 -1.25 9.18
N THR A 37 3.97 -0.43 8.27
CA THR A 37 3.41 0.91 8.05
C THR A 37 3.23 1.13 6.56
N ILE A 38 2.37 2.07 6.20
CA ILE A 38 2.16 2.44 4.81
C ILE A 38 2.52 3.91 4.65
N PRO A 39 3.70 4.20 4.05
CA PRO A 39 4.09 5.60 3.83
C PRO A 39 3.17 6.25 2.80
N TRP A 40 3.02 7.56 2.91
CA TRP A 40 2.22 8.36 1.98
C TRP A 40 0.72 8.10 2.04
N LEU A 41 0.25 7.32 3.01
CA LEU A 41 -1.17 6.96 3.11
C LEU A 41 -2.02 8.17 3.49
N LYS A 42 -3.09 8.40 2.71
CA LYS A 42 -4.10 9.39 3.04
C LYS A 42 -5.32 8.70 3.65
N LYS A 43 -5.88 7.73 2.93
CA LYS A 43 -7.02 6.96 3.43
C LYS A 43 -7.12 5.63 2.72
N VAL A 44 -7.77 4.67 3.35
CA VAL A 44 -8.06 3.37 2.73
C VAL A 44 -9.41 3.50 2.03
N GLU A 45 -9.43 3.18 0.74
CA GLU A 45 -10.65 3.24 -0.06
C GLU A 45 -11.41 1.94 -0.07
N LYS A 46 -10.71 0.84 -0.24
CA LYS A 46 -11.36 -0.44 -0.46
C LYS A 46 -10.45 -1.58 -0.03
N VAL A 47 -11.04 -2.61 0.55
CA VAL A 47 -10.34 -3.85 0.86
C VAL A 47 -11.14 -4.99 0.26
N THR A 48 -10.47 -5.84 -0.51
CA THR A 48 -11.08 -7.00 -1.13
C THR A 48 -10.27 -8.24 -0.76
N VAL A 49 -10.96 -9.31 -0.39
CA VAL A 49 -10.30 -10.58 -0.08
C VAL A 49 -10.74 -11.60 -1.12
N THR A 50 -9.76 -12.30 -1.68
CA THR A 50 -10.01 -13.34 -2.68
C THR A 50 -9.41 -14.66 -2.21
N GLU A 51 -9.94 -15.75 -2.74
CA GLU A 51 -9.43 -17.09 -2.44
C GLU A 51 -8.85 -17.70 -3.69
N GLU A 52 -7.81 -18.47 -3.51
CA GLU A 52 -7.19 -19.24 -4.61
C GLU A 52 -7.27 -20.71 -4.37
#